data_a4f15fb595c910e9ad49852351230754
#
_entry.id   a4f15fb595c910e9ad49852351230754
#
_cell.length_a   1.000
_cell.length_b   1.000
_cell.length_c   1.000
_cell.angle_alpha   90.00
_cell.angle_beta   90.00
_cell.angle_gamma   90.00
#
_symmetry.space_group_name_H-M   'P 1'
#
loop_
_entity.id
_entity.type
_entity.pdbx_description
1 polymer ?
#
loop_
_entity_poly.entity_id
_entity_poly.type
_entity_poly.pdbx_seq_one_letter_code
_entity_poly.pdbx_strand_id
1 'polypeptide(L)'
;RVTARVDAVAASTANAPQPTVADEIYVVQAGDTLAEIAARYQTTVQGLLAANGLPNPNFVWVGQQLRVRANTQPETTLSLVAAPADGQRWVEVDLTNQTLTAWQGDVPVMFTAISSGRANTPTVTGRFTIGNKYKAQRMTGPGYDLPNVPWVMYFHQGYAIHGAYWHNNFGAPMSHGCVNMRSNEAEMLYNWAAAGTEVYVHY
;
A
#
# COMPACT_ATOMS: atom_id res chain seq x y z
N ARG A 1 -54.41 32.54 38.87
CA ARG A 1 -53.49 31.44 38.63
C ARG A 1 -53.80 30.86 37.24
N VAL A 2 -53.02 31.23 36.27
CA VAL A 2 -53.12 30.73 34.90
C VAL A 2 -51.85 29.88 34.65
N THR A 3 -52.07 28.59 34.47
CA THR A 3 -51.00 27.64 34.05
C THR A 3 -50.96 27.59 32.52
N ALA A 4 -49.90 28.08 31.95
CA ALA A 4 -49.62 27.93 30.51
C ALA A 4 -49.01 26.54 30.24
N ARG A 5 -49.67 25.76 29.37
CA ARG A 5 -49.13 24.55 28.77
C ARG A 5 -48.27 24.98 27.58
N VAL A 6 -47.03 24.53 27.54
CA VAL A 6 -46.16 24.59 26.36
C VAL A 6 -46.27 23.27 25.62
N ASP A 7 -46.93 23.30 24.47
CA ASP A 7 -46.96 22.15 23.55
C ASP A 7 -45.63 22.10 22.83
N ALA A 8 -44.91 20.99 23.04
CA ALA A 8 -43.68 20.68 22.31
C ALA A 8 -44.05 20.18 20.90
N VAL A 9 -43.75 21.02 19.90
CA VAL A 9 -43.84 20.62 18.48
C VAL A 9 -42.62 19.77 18.16
N ALA A 10 -42.83 18.47 17.94
CA ALA A 10 -41.84 17.58 17.41
C ALA A 10 -41.55 17.94 15.94
N ALA A 11 -40.41 18.53 15.69
CA ALA A 11 -39.91 18.74 14.34
C ALA A 11 -39.51 17.38 13.74
N SER A 12 -40.33 16.88 12.82
CA SER A 12 -40.00 15.76 11.94
C SER A 12 -38.89 16.20 10.98
N THR A 13 -37.65 15.77 11.22
CA THR A 13 -36.58 15.93 10.25
C THR A 13 -36.88 15.03 9.06
N ALA A 14 -37.37 15.63 7.99
CA ALA A 14 -37.49 14.99 6.69
C ALA A 14 -36.15 14.48 6.25
N ASN A 15 -36.05 13.17 6.02
CA ASN A 15 -34.92 12.48 5.44
C ASN A 15 -34.74 13.02 4.01
N ALA A 16 -33.74 13.88 3.79
CA ALA A 16 -33.39 14.35 2.47
C ALA A 16 -32.88 13.13 1.67
N PRO A 17 -33.27 12.97 0.39
CA PRO A 17 -32.80 11.87 -0.42
C PRO A 17 -31.26 11.98 -0.53
N GLN A 18 -30.55 10.93 -0.07
CA GLN A 18 -29.11 10.82 -0.30
C GLN A 18 -28.88 10.69 -1.82
N PRO A 19 -27.90 11.42 -2.39
CA PRO A 19 -27.58 11.28 -3.79
C PRO A 19 -27.13 9.83 -4.04
N THR A 20 -27.87 9.13 -4.89
CA THR A 20 -27.49 7.80 -5.37
C THR A 20 -26.28 7.96 -6.27
N VAL A 21 -25.12 7.56 -5.76
CA VAL A 21 -23.88 7.51 -6.56
C VAL A 21 -24.09 6.46 -7.65
N ALA A 22 -24.11 6.88 -8.91
CA ALA A 22 -24.20 5.95 -10.03
C ALA A 22 -22.92 5.12 -10.10
N ASP A 23 -23.06 3.79 -10.10
CA ASP A 23 -21.95 2.88 -10.39
C ASP A 23 -21.54 3.08 -11.87
N GLU A 24 -20.36 3.62 -12.10
CA GLU A 24 -19.78 3.74 -13.43
C GLU A 24 -18.87 2.53 -13.67
N ILE A 25 -18.93 1.96 -14.88
CA ILE A 25 -18.08 0.85 -15.28
C ILE A 25 -16.97 1.39 -16.18
N TYR A 26 -15.72 1.20 -15.77
CA TYR A 26 -14.53 1.48 -16.56
C TYR A 26 -13.96 0.19 -17.14
N VAL A 27 -13.56 0.21 -18.42
CA VAL A 27 -12.87 -0.91 -19.06
C VAL A 27 -11.37 -0.60 -19.10
N VAL A 28 -10.57 -1.42 -18.43
CA VAL A 28 -9.12 -1.26 -18.33
C VAL A 28 -8.48 -1.31 -19.72
N GLN A 29 -7.63 -0.32 -20.02
CA GLN A 29 -6.91 -0.20 -21.28
C GLN A 29 -5.45 -0.61 -21.12
N ALA A 30 -4.76 -0.83 -22.25
CA ALA A 30 -3.35 -1.16 -22.25
C ALA A 30 -2.51 -0.02 -21.64
N GLY A 31 -1.74 -0.35 -20.60
CA GLY A 31 -0.92 0.61 -19.86
C GLY A 31 -1.57 1.20 -18.62
N ASP A 32 -2.87 0.97 -18.39
CA ASP A 32 -3.53 1.45 -17.17
C ASP A 32 -3.01 0.74 -15.92
N THR A 33 -2.93 1.52 -14.83
CA THR A 33 -2.73 1.02 -13.48
C THR A 33 -3.94 1.38 -12.60
N LEU A 34 -4.21 0.59 -11.55
CA LEU A 34 -5.29 0.95 -10.61
C LEU A 34 -5.06 2.32 -9.96
N ALA A 35 -3.81 2.76 -9.80
CA ALA A 35 -3.51 4.08 -9.26
C ALA A 35 -3.94 5.21 -10.20
N GLU A 36 -3.68 5.07 -11.50
CA GLU A 36 -4.11 6.05 -12.51
C GLU A 36 -5.63 6.05 -12.68
N ILE A 37 -6.26 4.87 -12.65
CA ILE A 37 -7.72 4.74 -12.69
C ILE A 37 -8.33 5.38 -11.44
N ALA A 38 -7.79 5.10 -10.25
CA ALA A 38 -8.24 5.71 -8.99
C ALA A 38 -8.15 7.24 -9.03
N ALA A 39 -7.03 7.79 -9.52
CA ALA A 39 -6.85 9.23 -9.66
C ALA A 39 -7.85 9.85 -10.65
N ARG A 40 -8.10 9.19 -11.79
CA ARG A 40 -9.05 9.63 -12.83
C ARG A 40 -10.48 9.73 -12.31
N TYR A 41 -10.88 8.77 -11.46
CA TYR A 41 -12.23 8.67 -10.91
C TYR A 41 -12.35 9.22 -9.48
N GLN A 42 -11.35 9.97 -9.02
CA GLN A 42 -11.34 10.59 -7.69
C GLN A 42 -11.68 9.60 -6.56
N THR A 43 -11.16 8.39 -6.68
CA THR A 43 -11.28 7.32 -5.70
C THR A 43 -9.90 6.85 -5.24
N THR A 44 -9.86 5.85 -4.37
CA THR A 44 -8.60 5.26 -3.91
C THR A 44 -8.39 3.88 -4.52
N VAL A 45 -7.13 3.43 -4.61
CA VAL A 45 -6.81 2.05 -5.01
C VAL A 45 -7.54 1.05 -4.13
N GLN A 46 -7.57 1.28 -2.82
CA GLN A 46 -8.31 0.46 -1.86
C GLN A 46 -9.81 0.45 -2.13
N GLY A 47 -10.38 1.59 -2.47
CA GLY A 47 -11.78 1.70 -2.87
C GLY A 47 -12.08 0.87 -4.12
N LEU A 48 -11.19 0.91 -5.13
CA LEU A 48 -11.34 0.08 -6.33
C LEU A 48 -11.19 -1.41 -6.02
N LEU A 49 -10.24 -1.81 -5.18
CA LEU A 49 -10.07 -3.20 -4.76
C LEU A 49 -11.33 -3.73 -4.07
N ALA A 50 -11.83 -2.99 -3.08
CA ALA A 50 -13.03 -3.36 -2.32
C ALA A 50 -14.29 -3.43 -3.20
N ALA A 51 -14.48 -2.45 -4.09
CA ALA A 51 -15.65 -2.39 -4.98
C ALA A 51 -15.69 -3.52 -6.03
N ASN A 52 -14.52 -4.09 -6.36
CA ASN A 52 -14.37 -5.09 -7.42
C ASN A 52 -13.95 -6.47 -6.90
N GLY A 53 -13.78 -6.66 -5.59
CA GLY A 53 -13.33 -7.93 -5.01
C GLY A 53 -11.93 -8.34 -5.49
N LEU A 54 -11.06 -7.36 -5.76
CA LEU A 54 -9.72 -7.64 -6.26
C LEU A 54 -8.77 -7.95 -5.10
N PRO A 55 -7.97 -9.02 -5.20
CA PRO A 55 -7.08 -9.44 -4.10
C PRO A 55 -5.87 -8.51 -3.92
N ASN A 56 -5.45 -7.82 -5.00
CA ASN A 56 -4.33 -6.88 -4.94
C ASN A 56 -4.36 -5.88 -6.11
N PRO A 57 -3.65 -4.73 -6.01
CA PRO A 57 -3.70 -3.66 -7.02
C PRO A 57 -3.06 -3.99 -8.37
N ASN A 58 -2.33 -5.10 -8.47
CA ASN A 58 -1.70 -5.53 -9.72
C ASN A 58 -2.57 -6.54 -10.48
N PHE A 59 -3.75 -6.88 -9.97
CA PHE A 59 -4.66 -7.86 -10.56
C PHE A 59 -5.66 -7.20 -11.50
N VAL A 60 -5.13 -6.41 -12.44
CA VAL A 60 -5.95 -5.81 -13.52
C VAL A 60 -5.38 -6.19 -14.87
N TRP A 61 -6.25 -6.53 -15.81
CA TRP A 61 -5.88 -6.87 -17.18
C TRP A 61 -6.69 -6.05 -18.19
N VAL A 62 -6.12 -5.86 -19.37
CA VAL A 62 -6.78 -5.13 -20.46
C VAL A 62 -8.12 -5.77 -20.80
N GLY A 63 -9.17 -4.95 -20.86
CA GLY A 63 -10.54 -5.40 -21.09
C GLY A 63 -11.32 -5.75 -19.82
N GLN A 64 -10.69 -5.74 -18.65
CA GLN A 64 -11.39 -5.96 -17.39
C GLN A 64 -12.34 -4.79 -17.10
N GLN A 65 -13.57 -5.12 -16.70
CA GLN A 65 -14.53 -4.14 -16.23
C GLN A 65 -14.36 -3.87 -14.75
N LEU A 66 -14.17 -2.62 -14.39
CA LEU A 66 -14.05 -2.16 -13.02
C LEU A 66 -15.22 -1.25 -12.66
N ARG A 67 -15.84 -1.51 -11.52
CA ARG A 67 -16.78 -0.56 -10.91
C ARG A 67 -15.95 0.59 -10.33
N VAL A 68 -16.11 1.77 -10.93
CA VAL A 68 -15.48 2.99 -10.48
C VAL A 68 -16.57 3.88 -9.89
N ARG A 69 -16.52 4.11 -8.58
CA ARG A 69 -17.45 5.02 -7.90
C ARG A 69 -16.78 6.36 -7.79
N ALA A 70 -17.35 7.39 -8.40
CA ALA A 70 -16.96 8.75 -8.06
C ALA A 70 -17.32 8.99 -6.58
N ASN A 71 -16.31 9.17 -5.75
CA ASN A 71 -16.52 9.47 -4.34
C ASN A 71 -16.95 10.94 -4.23
N THR A 72 -18.25 11.21 -4.23
CA THR A 72 -18.81 12.54 -3.94
C THR A 72 -18.92 12.81 -2.43
N GLN A 73 -18.07 12.19 -1.62
CA GLN A 73 -17.93 12.63 -0.24
C GLN A 73 -17.11 13.92 -0.21
N PRO A 74 -17.56 14.95 0.52
CA PRO A 74 -16.75 16.13 0.74
C PRO A 74 -15.43 15.66 1.36
N GLU A 75 -14.36 16.20 0.83
CA GLU A 75 -12.98 15.98 1.22
C GLU A 75 -12.83 15.45 2.65
N THR A 76 -13.00 14.15 2.84
CA THR A 76 -12.23 13.51 3.86
C THR A 76 -10.83 13.53 3.25
N THR A 77 -10.11 14.64 3.51
CA THR A 77 -8.67 14.63 3.62
C THR A 77 -8.28 13.18 3.84
N LEU A 78 -7.35 12.62 3.04
CA LEU A 78 -6.60 11.45 3.47
C LEU A 78 -6.13 11.76 4.90
N SER A 79 -7.03 11.59 5.85
CA SER A 79 -6.65 11.16 7.15
C SER A 79 -5.98 9.83 6.82
N LEU A 80 -4.67 9.86 6.69
CA LEU A 80 -3.89 8.87 7.37
C LEU A 80 -4.73 8.58 8.60
N VAL A 81 -5.47 7.45 8.62
CA VAL A 81 -6.08 6.98 9.86
C VAL A 81 -4.97 7.23 10.84
N ALA A 82 -5.18 8.18 11.76
CA ALA A 82 -4.08 8.60 12.62
C ALA A 82 -3.68 7.31 13.30
N ALA A 83 -2.65 6.69 12.74
CA ALA A 83 -2.16 5.41 13.22
C ALA A 83 -1.91 5.69 14.69
N PRO A 84 -2.45 4.88 15.63
CA PRO A 84 -2.35 5.17 17.04
C PRO A 84 -0.92 5.59 17.31
N ALA A 85 -0.70 6.76 17.89
CA ALA A 85 0.62 7.38 18.01
C ALA A 85 1.63 6.49 18.77
N ASP A 86 1.15 5.44 19.40
CA ASP A 86 1.83 4.48 20.27
C ASP A 86 1.93 3.05 19.69
N GLY A 87 1.42 2.78 18.49
CA GLY A 87 1.53 1.44 17.85
C GLY A 87 2.96 1.13 17.42
N GLN A 88 3.49 -0.04 17.82
CA GLN A 88 4.77 -0.53 17.34
C GLN A 88 4.77 -0.62 15.81
N ARG A 89 5.80 -0.07 15.17
CA ARG A 89 5.98 -0.17 13.72
C ARG A 89 6.67 -1.47 13.37
N TRP A 90 6.13 -2.18 12.39
CA TRP A 90 6.75 -3.38 11.87
C TRP A 90 6.38 -3.59 10.39
N VAL A 91 7.18 -4.38 9.69
CA VAL A 91 7.04 -4.67 8.26
C VAL A 91 6.81 -6.15 8.10
N GLU A 92 5.76 -6.53 7.37
CA GLU A 92 5.49 -7.88 6.93
C GLU A 92 5.90 -8.03 5.48
N VAL A 93 6.60 -9.12 5.17
CA VAL A 93 6.97 -9.52 3.81
C VAL A 93 6.44 -10.91 3.55
N ASP A 94 5.38 -11.01 2.76
CA ASP A 94 4.75 -12.26 2.32
C ASP A 94 5.37 -12.68 0.98
N LEU A 95 6.19 -13.73 1.03
CA LEU A 95 6.88 -14.27 -0.14
C LEU A 95 5.95 -15.10 -1.04
N THR A 96 4.85 -15.64 -0.51
CA THR A 96 3.85 -16.37 -1.30
C THR A 96 3.11 -15.42 -2.23
N ASN A 97 2.64 -14.30 -1.68
CA ASN A 97 1.86 -13.32 -2.42
C ASN A 97 2.72 -12.22 -3.06
N GLN A 98 4.02 -12.22 -2.78
CA GLN A 98 4.97 -11.18 -3.25
C GLN A 98 4.52 -9.78 -2.86
N THR A 99 4.15 -9.62 -1.57
CA THR A 99 3.66 -8.35 -1.03
C THR A 99 4.45 -7.92 0.20
N LEU A 100 4.40 -6.61 0.46
CA LEU A 100 4.90 -6.01 1.69
C LEU A 100 3.81 -5.14 2.30
N THR A 101 3.58 -5.34 3.61
CA THR A 101 2.69 -4.50 4.41
C THR A 101 3.49 -3.84 5.52
N ALA A 102 3.37 -2.52 5.65
CA ALA A 102 3.88 -1.80 6.82
C ALA A 102 2.73 -1.58 7.81
N TRP A 103 2.98 -1.92 9.06
CA TRP A 103 1.99 -1.92 10.14
C TRP A 103 2.37 -0.96 11.24
N GLN A 104 1.38 -0.28 11.80
CA GLN A 104 1.52 0.45 13.07
C GLN A 104 0.52 -0.11 14.08
N GLY A 105 1.01 -0.92 15.04
CA GLY A 105 0.16 -1.84 15.79
C GLY A 105 -0.50 -2.83 14.82
N ASP A 106 -1.82 -2.92 14.86
CA ASP A 106 -2.63 -3.77 13.99
C ASP A 106 -3.21 -3.01 12.78
N VAL A 107 -2.78 -1.76 12.55
CA VAL A 107 -3.26 -0.92 11.45
C VAL A 107 -2.29 -0.96 10.27
N PRO A 108 -2.69 -1.43 9.07
CA PRO A 108 -1.84 -1.37 7.89
C PRO A 108 -1.76 0.08 7.40
N VAL A 109 -0.53 0.59 7.29
CA VAL A 109 -0.26 1.98 6.85
C VAL A 109 0.28 2.05 5.43
N MET A 110 0.81 0.92 4.92
CA MET A 110 1.26 0.77 3.53
C MET A 110 1.06 -0.68 3.10
N PHE A 111 0.66 -0.87 1.85
CA PHE A 111 0.61 -2.19 1.20
C PHE A 111 1.09 -2.06 -0.24
N THR A 112 1.98 -2.96 -0.68
CA THR A 112 2.52 -2.93 -2.04
C THR A 112 2.99 -4.29 -2.53
N ALA A 113 3.04 -4.47 -3.85
CA ALA A 113 3.68 -5.62 -4.46
C ALA A 113 5.21 -5.42 -4.50
N ILE A 114 5.91 -6.48 -4.18
CA ILE A 114 7.38 -6.52 -4.16
C ILE A 114 7.93 -7.55 -5.14
N SER A 115 9.26 -7.60 -5.28
CA SER A 115 9.95 -8.73 -5.89
C SER A 115 11.00 -9.27 -4.92
N SER A 116 10.78 -10.49 -4.46
CA SER A 116 11.72 -11.18 -3.57
C SER A 116 12.82 -11.92 -4.35
N GLY A 117 13.66 -12.63 -3.63
CA GLY A 117 14.70 -13.50 -4.19
C GLY A 117 14.14 -14.63 -5.05
N ARG A 118 14.86 -14.96 -6.13
CA ARG A 118 14.56 -16.11 -7.00
C ARG A 118 14.80 -17.44 -6.26
N ALA A 119 14.32 -18.54 -6.83
CA ALA A 119 14.47 -19.89 -6.24
C ALA A 119 15.91 -20.29 -5.91
N ASN A 120 16.89 -19.85 -6.71
CA ASN A 120 18.32 -20.10 -6.49
C ASN A 120 19.02 -19.07 -5.59
N THR A 121 18.36 -17.99 -5.25
CA THR A 121 18.82 -16.92 -4.35
C THR A 121 17.67 -16.41 -3.51
N PRO A 122 17.06 -17.25 -2.65
CA PRO A 122 15.83 -16.90 -1.96
C PRO A 122 16.03 -15.80 -0.93
N THR A 123 14.98 -15.04 -0.66
CA THR A 123 14.93 -14.15 0.49
C THR A 123 14.86 -14.99 1.77
N VAL A 124 15.62 -14.61 2.79
CA VAL A 124 15.61 -15.30 4.09
C VAL A 124 14.27 -15.10 4.78
N THR A 125 13.75 -16.14 5.44
CA THR A 125 12.53 -16.07 6.24
C THR A 125 12.88 -15.95 7.74
N GLY A 126 12.02 -15.29 8.49
CA GLY A 126 12.17 -15.10 9.93
C GLY A 126 11.79 -13.71 10.39
N ARG A 127 12.18 -13.39 11.63
CA ARG A 127 12.02 -12.05 12.23
C ARG A 127 13.38 -11.38 12.34
N PHE A 128 13.45 -10.19 11.80
CA PHE A 128 14.67 -9.39 11.71
C PHE A 128 14.35 -7.97 12.15
N THR A 129 15.36 -7.08 12.12
CA THR A 129 15.17 -5.66 12.37
C THR A 129 15.92 -4.83 11.34
N ILE A 130 15.33 -3.71 10.93
CA ILE A 130 16.04 -2.74 10.09
C ILE A 130 17.24 -2.20 10.86
N GLY A 131 18.42 -2.37 10.29
CA GLY A 131 19.69 -1.82 10.80
C GLY A 131 20.10 -0.57 10.01
N ASN A 132 21.20 -0.69 9.25
CA ASN A 132 21.74 0.41 8.45
C ASN A 132 20.82 0.80 7.31
N LYS A 133 20.66 2.12 7.10
CA LYS A 133 19.82 2.71 6.05
C LYS A 133 20.64 3.69 5.23
N TYR A 134 20.47 3.65 3.90
CA TYR A 134 21.15 4.54 2.96
C TYR A 134 20.16 5.09 1.93
N LYS A 135 20.20 6.39 1.67
CA LYS A 135 19.36 6.99 0.61
C LYS A 135 19.70 6.47 -0.78
N ALA A 136 20.98 6.19 -1.01
CA ALA A 136 21.49 5.55 -2.21
C ALA A 136 22.76 4.79 -1.90
N GLN A 137 22.92 3.59 -2.48
CA GLN A 137 24.11 2.77 -2.30
C GLN A 137 24.39 1.94 -3.55
N ARG A 138 25.66 1.75 -3.90
CA ARG A 138 26.04 0.74 -4.89
C ARG A 138 25.90 -0.65 -4.26
N MET A 139 25.21 -1.54 -4.93
CA MET A 139 25.03 -2.92 -4.52
C MET A 139 25.67 -3.85 -5.54
N THR A 140 26.57 -4.70 -5.08
CA THR A 140 27.32 -5.63 -5.95
C THR A 140 27.23 -7.05 -5.42
N GLY A 141 27.27 -8.02 -6.32
CA GLY A 141 27.30 -9.44 -5.99
C GLY A 141 27.57 -10.28 -7.23
N PRO A 142 27.57 -11.60 -7.11
CA PRO A 142 27.75 -12.50 -8.25
C PRO A 142 26.71 -12.21 -9.35
N GLY A 143 27.19 -11.71 -10.51
CA GLY A 143 26.35 -11.45 -11.67
C GLY A 143 25.57 -10.13 -11.68
N TYR A 144 25.80 -9.22 -10.71
CA TYR A 144 25.19 -7.89 -10.74
C TYR A 144 26.10 -6.80 -10.16
N ASP A 145 25.96 -5.60 -10.68
CA ASP A 145 26.59 -4.36 -10.20
C ASP A 145 25.62 -3.20 -10.46
N LEU A 146 24.97 -2.75 -9.40
CA LEU A 146 23.90 -1.77 -9.45
C LEU A 146 24.33 -0.47 -8.74
N PRO A 147 24.68 0.58 -9.48
CA PRO A 147 25.01 1.86 -8.89
C PRO A 147 23.76 2.55 -8.35
N ASN A 148 23.92 3.33 -7.29
CA ASN A 148 22.89 4.22 -6.75
C ASN A 148 21.54 3.55 -6.48
N VAL A 149 21.52 2.33 -5.94
CA VAL A 149 20.29 1.66 -5.50
C VAL A 149 19.61 2.54 -4.44
N PRO A 150 18.36 2.99 -4.67
CA PRO A 150 17.74 3.97 -3.79
C PRO A 150 17.08 3.33 -2.56
N TRP A 151 17.07 4.09 -1.45
CA TRP A 151 16.28 3.82 -0.25
C TRP A 151 16.54 2.46 0.40
N VAL A 152 17.85 2.12 0.54
CA VAL A 152 18.30 0.83 1.06
C VAL A 152 18.13 0.75 2.57
N MET A 153 17.47 -0.32 3.03
CA MET A 153 17.23 -0.66 4.44
C MET A 153 17.66 -2.11 4.67
N TYR A 154 18.86 -2.31 5.22
CA TYR A 154 19.36 -3.64 5.57
C TYR A 154 18.61 -4.20 6.77
N PHE A 155 18.13 -5.44 6.69
CA PHE A 155 17.46 -6.11 7.80
C PHE A 155 18.13 -7.40 8.27
N HIS A 156 18.97 -8.02 7.42
CA HIS A 156 19.75 -9.20 7.79
C HIS A 156 21.00 -9.31 6.91
N GLN A 157 22.20 -9.30 7.49
CA GLN A 157 23.48 -9.39 6.75
C GLN A 157 23.48 -8.52 5.48
N GLY A 158 23.52 -9.13 4.28
CA GLY A 158 23.45 -8.44 2.99
C GLY A 158 22.02 -8.30 2.42
N TYR A 159 20.99 -8.75 3.13
CA TYR A 159 19.60 -8.63 2.69
C TYR A 159 19.02 -7.28 3.05
N ALA A 160 18.42 -6.63 2.08
CA ALA A 160 17.81 -5.32 2.24
C ALA A 160 16.45 -5.21 1.57
N ILE A 161 15.62 -4.30 2.07
CA ILE A 161 14.48 -3.74 1.35
C ILE A 161 14.98 -2.48 0.65
N HIS A 162 14.70 -2.29 -0.64
CA HIS A 162 15.17 -1.14 -1.40
C HIS A 162 14.35 -0.88 -2.67
N GLY A 163 14.47 0.33 -3.23
CA GLY A 163 13.90 0.63 -4.54
C GLY A 163 14.65 -0.03 -5.68
N ALA A 164 13.93 -0.46 -6.71
CA ALA A 164 14.49 -1.03 -7.93
C ALA A 164 14.09 -0.17 -9.13
N TYR A 165 15.08 0.43 -9.79
CA TYR A 165 14.88 1.25 -11.00
C TYR A 165 15.07 0.46 -12.31
N TRP A 166 15.58 -0.78 -12.22
CA TRP A 166 15.99 -1.59 -13.37
C TRP A 166 14.94 -2.60 -13.85
N HIS A 167 13.82 -2.72 -13.17
CA HIS A 167 12.67 -3.52 -13.60
C HIS A 167 11.34 -3.01 -13.02
N ASN A 168 10.23 -3.44 -13.65
CA ASN A 168 8.86 -3.15 -13.19
C ASN A 168 8.04 -4.43 -12.93
N ASN A 169 8.70 -5.59 -12.80
CA ASN A 169 8.04 -6.88 -12.64
C ASN A 169 7.78 -7.20 -11.15
N PHE A 170 7.06 -6.30 -10.46
CA PHE A 170 6.64 -6.49 -9.08
C PHE A 170 5.46 -7.48 -9.01
N GLY A 171 5.42 -8.30 -7.97
CA GLY A 171 4.50 -9.43 -7.82
C GLY A 171 5.12 -10.78 -8.21
N ALA A 172 6.42 -10.80 -8.59
CA ALA A 172 7.16 -12.02 -8.93
C ALA A 172 8.61 -11.96 -8.42
N PRO A 173 9.23 -13.10 -8.05
CA PRO A 173 10.63 -13.15 -7.62
C PRO A 173 11.60 -12.72 -8.72
N MET A 174 12.43 -11.70 -8.46
CA MET A 174 13.36 -11.12 -9.44
C MET A 174 14.77 -10.88 -8.88
N SER A 175 14.93 -10.81 -7.55
CA SER A 175 16.17 -10.38 -6.91
C SER A 175 17.16 -11.53 -6.64
N HIS A 176 18.31 -11.17 -6.10
CA HIS A 176 19.31 -12.10 -5.56
C HIS A 176 19.17 -12.25 -4.02
N GLY A 177 17.96 -12.06 -3.49
CA GLY A 177 17.63 -12.23 -2.09
C GLY A 177 17.04 -10.98 -1.43
N CYS A 178 17.34 -9.79 -1.92
CA CYS A 178 16.73 -8.56 -1.41
C CYS A 178 15.23 -8.47 -1.74
N VAL A 179 14.53 -7.61 -1.04
CA VAL A 179 13.13 -7.27 -1.29
C VAL A 179 13.10 -5.98 -2.11
N ASN A 180 12.77 -6.10 -3.39
CA ASN A 180 12.69 -4.98 -4.32
C ASN A 180 11.32 -4.33 -4.27
N MET A 181 11.27 -3.01 -4.18
CA MET A 181 10.06 -2.17 -4.24
C MET A 181 10.14 -1.18 -5.39
N ARG A 182 9.02 -0.59 -5.80
CA ARG A 182 9.07 0.63 -6.63
C ARG A 182 9.78 1.73 -5.86
N SER A 183 10.59 2.54 -6.56
CA SER A 183 11.48 3.51 -5.90
C SER A 183 10.73 4.54 -5.04
N ASN A 184 9.57 5.02 -5.48
CA ASN A 184 8.71 5.92 -4.71
C ASN A 184 8.11 5.26 -3.46
N GLU A 185 7.73 4.00 -3.54
CA GLU A 185 7.20 3.24 -2.40
C GLU A 185 8.31 2.91 -1.39
N ALA A 186 9.51 2.57 -1.89
CA ALA A 186 10.69 2.38 -1.04
C ALA A 186 11.08 3.67 -0.31
N GLU A 187 10.93 4.85 -0.95
CA GLU A 187 11.12 6.14 -0.30
C GLU A 187 10.13 6.36 0.85
N MET A 188 8.85 6.06 0.62
CA MET A 188 7.81 6.19 1.65
C MET A 188 8.12 5.28 2.83
N LEU A 189 8.44 4.01 2.58
CA LEU A 189 8.82 3.05 3.63
C LEU A 189 10.09 3.50 4.35
N TYR A 190 11.10 3.96 3.62
CA TYR A 190 12.35 4.45 4.18
C TYR A 190 12.14 5.63 5.14
N ASN A 191 11.28 6.56 4.80
CA ASN A 191 10.98 7.71 5.64
C ASN A 191 10.14 7.33 6.88
N TRP A 192 9.31 6.31 6.75
CA TRP A 192 8.44 5.84 7.83
C TRP A 192 9.15 4.87 8.79
N ALA A 193 9.91 3.89 8.29
CA ALA A 193 10.56 2.86 9.09
C ALA A 193 11.89 3.37 9.67
N ALA A 194 12.02 3.39 10.99
CA ALA A 194 13.26 3.70 11.68
C ALA A 194 14.21 2.49 11.75
N ALA A 195 15.48 2.70 12.07
CA ALA A 195 16.35 1.62 12.54
C ALA A 195 15.74 0.97 13.80
N GLY A 196 15.77 -0.37 13.88
CA GLY A 196 15.09 -1.14 14.92
C GLY A 196 13.65 -1.55 14.58
N THR A 197 13.05 -1.03 13.49
CA THR A 197 11.75 -1.52 13.00
C THR A 197 11.84 -3.00 12.67
N GLU A 198 10.93 -3.80 13.23
CA GLU A 198 10.85 -5.25 12.96
C GLU A 198 10.49 -5.53 11.51
N VAL A 199 11.09 -6.56 10.92
CA VAL A 199 10.78 -7.11 9.60
C VAL A 199 10.48 -8.59 9.76
N TYR A 200 9.25 -8.98 9.50
CA TYR A 200 8.80 -10.38 9.50
C TYR A 200 8.66 -10.88 8.06
N VAL A 201 9.49 -11.84 7.69
CA VAL A 201 9.51 -12.45 6.35
C VAL A 201 9.02 -13.88 6.44
N HIS A 202 8.02 -14.24 5.65
CA HIS A 202 7.38 -15.57 5.65
C HIS A 202 6.83 -15.96 4.26
N TYR A 203 6.40 -17.20 4.13
CA TYR A 203 5.63 -17.73 3.01
C TYR A 203 4.14 -17.77 3.34
#